data_d4d9d5b3b54ca3ab3df81e5a6f318187
#
_entry.id   d4d9d5b3b54ca3ab3df81e5a6f318187
#
_cell.length_a   1.000
_cell.length_b   1.000
_cell.length_c   1.000
_cell.angle_alpha   90.00
_cell.angle_beta   90.00
_cell.angle_gamma   90.00
#
_symmetry.space_group_name_H-M   'P 1'
#
loop_
_entity.id
_entity.type
_entity.pdbx_description
1 polymer ?
#
loop_
_entity_poly.entity_id
_entity_poly.type
_entity_poly.pdbx_seq_one_letter_code
_entity_poly.pdbx_strand_id
1 'polypeptide(L)'
;MIGIHRLCFGVSTVCTLLLYRNYFHDEGIFRAGLAGLGQAIAAVAIGAGLAAVATPAASRRLGFVRWPGLLLGIASVTEIGLGLPYTMPLLLLAAGVLGFVAQGVKICVDTLLQQSIEDDYRGRVFSFYDTLFNVTFVSAAVATSVLLPDTGYSPVSIVVLGVVYALAGVGYLRVAGRLPRREVAPEPTVSPV
;
A
#
# COMPACT_ATOMS: atom_id res chain seq x y z
N MET A 1 -1.83 1.31 -11.09
CA MET A 1 -1.44 0.52 -9.90
C MET A 1 -1.50 1.35 -8.62
N ILE A 2 -0.70 2.41 -8.47
CA ILE A 2 -0.61 3.15 -7.20
C ILE A 2 -1.92 3.81 -6.77
N GLY A 3 -2.71 4.36 -7.69
CA GLY A 3 -4.03 4.93 -7.38
C GLY A 3 -5.00 3.90 -6.78
N ILE A 4 -5.04 2.67 -7.35
CA ILE A 4 -5.87 1.60 -6.81
C ILE A 4 -5.42 1.22 -5.39
N HIS A 5 -4.11 1.07 -5.18
CA HIS A 5 -3.56 0.81 -3.85
C HIS A 5 -3.93 1.92 -2.86
N ARG A 6 -3.82 3.19 -3.26
CA ARG A 6 -4.17 4.34 -2.39
C ARG A 6 -5.67 4.40 -2.07
N LEU A 7 -6.50 4.08 -3.04
CA LEU A 7 -7.95 3.98 -2.83
C LEU A 7 -8.26 2.89 -1.78
N CYS A 8 -7.74 1.68 -1.97
CA CYS A 8 -7.94 0.59 -1.02
C CYS A 8 -7.42 0.95 0.38
N PHE A 9 -6.21 1.52 0.46
CA PHE A 9 -5.61 1.93 1.72
C PHE A 9 -6.42 3.03 2.42
N GLY A 10 -7.03 3.96 1.67
CA GLY A 10 -7.94 4.97 2.19
C GLY A 10 -9.20 4.34 2.80
N VAL A 11 -9.80 3.38 2.11
CA VAL A 11 -10.95 2.63 2.62
C VAL A 11 -10.59 1.88 3.90
N SER A 12 -9.49 1.10 3.91
CA SER A 12 -9.02 0.36 5.10
C SER A 12 -8.74 1.28 6.28
N THR A 13 -8.19 2.47 6.02
CA THR A 13 -7.91 3.47 7.07
C THR A 13 -9.20 3.94 7.75
N VAL A 14 -10.25 4.27 6.97
CA VAL A 14 -11.53 4.70 7.54
C VAL A 14 -12.25 3.54 8.24
N CYS A 15 -12.23 2.32 7.68
CA CYS A 15 -12.75 1.14 8.34
C CYS A 15 -12.09 0.95 9.71
N THR A 16 -10.77 1.00 9.77
CA THR A 16 -10.00 0.87 11.01
C THR A 16 -10.38 1.95 12.02
N LEU A 17 -10.48 3.21 11.57
CA LEU A 17 -10.89 4.33 12.43
C LEU A 17 -12.27 4.10 13.06
N LEU A 18 -13.25 3.70 12.26
CA LEU A 18 -14.62 3.45 12.73
C LEU A 18 -14.68 2.26 13.69
N LEU A 19 -13.95 1.17 13.38
CA LEU A 19 -13.87 -0.02 14.23
C LEU A 19 -13.29 0.31 15.61
N TYR A 20 -12.19 1.03 15.67
CA TYR A 20 -11.57 1.42 16.93
C TYR A 20 -12.40 2.43 17.72
N ARG A 21 -13.16 3.27 17.04
CA ARG A 21 -14.01 4.26 17.68
C ARG A 21 -15.33 3.69 18.20
N ASN A 22 -15.98 2.81 17.42
CA ASN A 22 -17.39 2.47 17.63
C ASN A 22 -17.67 0.97 17.84
N TYR A 23 -16.71 0.10 17.57
CA TYR A 23 -16.92 -1.36 17.61
C TYR A 23 -16.10 -2.05 18.69
N PHE A 24 -14.82 -1.70 18.83
CA PHE A 24 -13.93 -2.35 19.79
C PHE A 24 -14.05 -1.80 21.19
N HIS A 25 -13.74 -2.67 22.16
CA HIS A 25 -13.62 -2.35 23.59
C HIS A 25 -12.20 -2.72 24.05
N ASP A 26 -11.76 -2.17 25.18
CA ASP A 26 -10.44 -2.47 25.72
C ASP A 26 -10.28 -3.96 26.07
N GLU A 27 -9.25 -4.60 25.56
CA GLU A 27 -8.92 -6.00 25.80
C GLU A 27 -7.44 -6.15 26.22
N GLY A 28 -7.17 -6.16 27.51
CA GLY A 28 -5.81 -6.31 28.05
C GLY A 28 -4.88 -5.19 27.60
N ILE A 29 -3.88 -5.52 26.79
CA ILE A 29 -2.92 -4.55 26.20
C ILE A 29 -3.46 -3.84 24.96
N PHE A 30 -4.51 -4.40 24.35
CA PHE A 30 -5.16 -3.82 23.19
C PHE A 30 -6.19 -2.79 23.62
N ARG A 31 -6.05 -1.57 23.12
CA ARG A 31 -6.90 -0.44 23.50
C ARG A 31 -7.87 -0.10 22.38
N ALA A 32 -9.06 0.31 22.80
CA ALA A 32 -10.07 0.89 21.89
C ALA A 32 -9.91 2.42 21.79
N GLY A 33 -10.75 3.05 21.01
CA GLY A 33 -10.77 4.51 20.86
C GLY A 33 -9.45 5.11 20.39
N LEU A 34 -9.10 6.27 20.92
CA LEU A 34 -7.92 7.04 20.49
C LEU A 34 -6.60 6.31 20.78
N ALA A 35 -6.51 5.61 21.90
CA ALA A 35 -5.32 4.85 22.27
C ALA A 35 -5.10 3.67 21.31
N GLY A 36 -6.15 2.97 20.92
CA GLY A 36 -6.09 1.90 19.92
C GLY A 36 -5.73 2.40 18.53
N LEU A 37 -6.24 3.57 18.13
CA LEU A 37 -5.81 4.23 16.91
C LEU A 37 -4.32 4.56 16.93
N GLY A 38 -3.79 5.01 18.09
CA GLY A 38 -2.35 5.22 18.27
C GLY A 38 -1.56 3.93 18.07
N GLN A 39 -2.05 2.79 18.59
CA GLN A 39 -1.44 1.47 18.37
C GLN A 39 -1.47 1.08 16.87
N ALA A 40 -2.59 1.30 16.18
CA ALA A 40 -2.70 1.01 14.74
C ALA A 40 -1.74 1.88 13.91
N ILE A 41 -1.63 3.18 14.21
CA ILE A 41 -0.69 4.09 13.55
C ILE A 41 0.76 3.65 13.80
N ALA A 42 1.10 3.26 15.03
CA ALA A 42 2.42 2.73 15.36
C ALA A 42 2.74 1.45 14.59
N ALA A 43 1.78 0.53 14.46
CA ALA A 43 1.92 -0.69 13.67
C ALA A 43 2.18 -0.36 12.19
N VAL A 44 1.42 0.55 11.58
CA VAL A 44 1.64 1.04 10.20
C VAL A 44 3.05 1.64 10.06
N ALA A 45 3.48 2.47 11.00
CA ALA A 45 4.79 3.12 10.97
C ALA A 45 5.93 2.09 11.06
N ILE A 46 5.81 1.08 11.92
CA ILE A 46 6.77 -0.03 12.02
C ILE A 46 6.84 -0.79 10.69
N GLY A 47 5.69 -1.14 10.11
CA GLY A 47 5.62 -1.81 8.82
C GLY A 47 6.28 -0.99 7.71
N ALA A 48 6.01 0.31 7.65
CA ALA A 48 6.62 1.22 6.70
C ALA A 48 8.15 1.33 6.88
N GLY A 49 8.62 1.40 8.11
CA GLY A 49 10.06 1.39 8.43
C GLY A 49 10.75 0.10 7.96
N LEU A 50 10.13 -1.06 8.22
CA LEU A 50 10.63 -2.34 7.74
C LEU A 50 10.67 -2.40 6.21
N ALA A 51 9.66 -1.86 5.52
CA ALA A 51 9.64 -1.78 4.07
C ALA A 51 10.77 -0.91 3.50
N ALA A 52 11.12 0.19 4.17
CA ALA A 52 12.21 1.06 3.75
C ALA A 52 13.57 0.32 3.72
N VAL A 53 13.76 -0.60 4.67
CA VAL A 53 14.97 -1.44 4.73
C VAL A 53 14.90 -2.63 3.78
N ALA A 54 13.76 -3.32 3.71
CA ALA A 54 13.62 -4.56 2.97
C ALA A 54 13.43 -4.35 1.45
N THR A 55 12.71 -3.30 1.03
CA THR A 55 12.35 -3.08 -0.37
C THR A 55 13.55 -2.92 -1.30
N PRO A 56 14.63 -2.18 -0.95
CA PRO A 56 15.80 -2.08 -1.82
C PRO A 56 16.48 -3.43 -2.09
N ALA A 57 16.54 -4.31 -1.08
CA ALA A 57 17.11 -5.64 -1.23
C ALA A 57 16.18 -6.57 -2.04
N ALA A 58 14.88 -6.52 -1.77
CA ALA A 58 13.87 -7.33 -2.46
C ALA A 58 13.75 -6.93 -3.94
N SER A 59 13.72 -5.62 -4.23
CA SER A 59 13.62 -5.10 -5.61
C SER A 59 14.87 -5.41 -6.44
N ARG A 60 16.06 -5.47 -5.84
CA ARG A 60 17.28 -5.94 -6.52
C ARG A 60 17.20 -7.39 -6.93
N ARG A 61 16.60 -8.27 -6.09
CA ARG A 61 16.48 -9.72 -6.36
C ARG A 61 15.32 -10.08 -7.28
N LEU A 62 14.16 -9.47 -7.07
CA LEU A 62 12.90 -9.80 -7.77
C LEU A 62 12.60 -8.86 -8.93
N GLY A 63 13.26 -7.70 -8.97
CA GLY A 63 13.04 -6.63 -9.93
C GLY A 63 11.98 -5.63 -9.46
N PHE A 64 12.17 -4.36 -9.84
CA PHE A 64 11.26 -3.24 -9.53
C PHE A 64 9.84 -3.41 -10.11
N VAL A 65 9.65 -4.36 -11.01
CA VAL A 65 8.37 -4.66 -11.63
C VAL A 65 7.63 -5.78 -10.88
N ARG A 66 8.31 -6.84 -10.48
CA ARG A 66 7.67 -7.99 -9.83
C ARG A 66 7.37 -7.72 -8.36
N TRP A 67 8.26 -7.03 -7.66
CA TRP A 67 8.13 -6.76 -6.24
C TRP A 67 6.81 -6.04 -5.87
N PRO A 68 6.43 -4.93 -6.53
CA PRO A 68 5.14 -4.29 -6.25
C PRO A 68 3.92 -5.18 -6.49
N GLY A 69 3.97 -6.03 -7.52
CA GLY A 69 2.89 -6.99 -7.78
C GLY A 69 2.73 -8.01 -6.65
N LEU A 70 3.83 -8.51 -6.08
CA LEU A 70 3.82 -9.40 -4.91
C LEU A 70 3.29 -8.66 -3.68
N LEU A 71 3.68 -7.41 -3.47
CA LEU A 71 3.16 -6.59 -2.37
C LEU A 71 1.64 -6.43 -2.43
N LEU A 72 1.07 -6.22 -3.61
CA LEU A 72 -0.39 -6.18 -3.78
C LEU A 72 -1.05 -7.54 -3.48
N GLY A 73 -0.40 -8.65 -3.83
CA GLY A 73 -0.85 -9.98 -3.44
C GLY A 73 -0.83 -10.18 -1.92
N ILE A 74 0.23 -9.72 -1.25
CA ILE A 74 0.32 -9.72 0.22
C ILE A 74 -0.82 -8.89 0.82
N ALA A 75 -1.10 -7.69 0.28
CA ALA A 75 -2.20 -6.86 0.75
C ALA A 75 -3.55 -7.59 0.63
N SER A 76 -3.80 -8.26 -0.49
CA SER A 76 -5.03 -9.05 -0.71
C SER A 76 -5.21 -10.12 0.36
N VAL A 77 -4.18 -10.93 0.60
CA VAL A 77 -4.21 -12.00 1.62
C VAL A 77 -4.36 -11.42 3.03
N THR A 78 -3.72 -10.29 3.29
CA THR A 78 -3.80 -9.59 4.59
C THR A 78 -5.21 -9.08 4.85
N GLU A 79 -5.83 -8.40 3.89
CA GLU A 79 -7.20 -7.89 4.04
C GLU A 79 -8.19 -9.03 4.34
N ILE A 80 -8.14 -10.11 3.57
CA ILE A 80 -9.06 -11.23 3.75
C ILE A 80 -8.71 -12.03 5.02
N GLY A 81 -7.46 -12.42 5.19
CA GLY A 81 -7.05 -13.35 6.23
C GLY A 81 -6.99 -12.74 7.62
N LEU A 82 -6.54 -11.48 7.74
CA LEU A 82 -6.41 -10.80 9.02
C LEU A 82 -7.54 -9.79 9.28
N GLY A 83 -8.18 -9.27 8.24
CA GLY A 83 -9.28 -8.32 8.36
C GLY A 83 -10.61 -8.96 8.72
N LEU A 84 -10.97 -10.10 8.10
CA LEU A 84 -12.27 -10.75 8.29
C LEU A 84 -12.58 -11.22 9.72
N PRO A 85 -11.61 -11.68 10.54
CA PRO A 85 -11.92 -12.11 11.91
C PRO A 85 -12.34 -10.97 12.85
N TYR A 86 -12.10 -9.71 12.50
CA TYR A 86 -12.47 -8.53 13.30
C TYR A 86 -11.97 -8.58 14.74
N THR A 87 -10.74 -9.05 14.95
CA THR A 87 -10.10 -9.04 16.27
C THR A 87 -8.98 -8.01 16.32
N MET A 88 -8.83 -7.30 17.44
CA MET A 88 -7.84 -6.24 17.59
C MET A 88 -6.41 -6.69 17.25
N PRO A 89 -5.89 -7.83 17.76
CA PRO A 89 -4.52 -8.24 17.47
C PRO A 89 -4.29 -8.53 15.98
N LEU A 90 -5.26 -9.13 15.29
CA LEU A 90 -5.13 -9.42 13.86
C LEU A 90 -5.23 -8.14 13.02
N LEU A 91 -6.07 -7.19 13.43
CA LEU A 91 -6.15 -5.89 12.75
C LEU A 91 -4.90 -5.04 12.98
N LEU A 92 -4.25 -5.10 14.14
CA LEU A 92 -2.96 -4.47 14.36
C LEU A 92 -1.87 -5.08 13.49
N LEU A 93 -1.85 -6.41 13.38
CA LEU A 93 -0.94 -7.11 12.47
C LEU A 93 -1.22 -6.72 11.01
N ALA A 94 -2.49 -6.69 10.61
CA ALA A 94 -2.90 -6.24 9.28
C ALA A 94 -2.44 -4.80 9.01
N ALA A 95 -2.62 -3.89 9.96
CA ALA A 95 -2.16 -2.50 9.85
C ALA A 95 -0.64 -2.42 9.60
N GLY A 96 0.15 -3.21 10.32
CA GLY A 96 1.60 -3.30 10.12
C GLY A 96 1.97 -3.83 8.73
N VAL A 97 1.33 -4.92 8.30
CA VAL A 97 1.59 -5.50 6.96
C VAL A 97 1.15 -4.55 5.85
N LEU A 98 0.00 -3.89 5.99
CA LEU A 98 -0.46 -2.90 5.00
C LEU A 98 0.43 -1.66 4.97
N GLY A 99 0.96 -1.23 6.11
CA GLY A 99 1.99 -0.18 6.18
C GLY A 99 3.27 -0.57 5.43
N PHE A 100 3.71 -1.82 5.59
CA PHE A 100 4.82 -2.38 4.82
C PHE A 100 4.54 -2.36 3.31
N VAL A 101 3.37 -2.85 2.90
CA VAL A 101 2.96 -2.86 1.49
C VAL A 101 2.91 -1.44 0.92
N ALA A 102 2.27 -0.51 1.64
CA ALA A 102 2.10 0.87 1.20
C ALA A 102 3.44 1.55 0.93
N GLN A 103 4.36 1.45 1.86
CA GLN A 103 5.70 2.04 1.73
C GLN A 103 6.52 1.32 0.67
N GLY A 104 6.47 -0.01 0.60
CA GLY A 104 7.19 -0.78 -0.40
C GLY A 104 6.76 -0.46 -1.84
N VAL A 105 5.44 -0.35 -2.08
CA VAL A 105 4.89 0.07 -3.38
C VAL A 105 5.32 1.50 -3.71
N LYS A 106 5.24 2.43 -2.73
CA LYS A 106 5.65 3.81 -2.93
C LYS A 106 7.11 3.93 -3.31
N ILE A 107 8.01 3.27 -2.60
CA ILE A 107 9.46 3.28 -2.90
C ILE A 107 9.72 2.80 -4.33
N CYS A 108 9.09 1.72 -4.77
CA CYS A 108 9.28 1.21 -6.12
C CYS A 108 8.78 2.17 -7.19
N VAL A 109 7.61 2.80 -6.99
CA VAL A 109 7.05 3.76 -7.94
C VAL A 109 7.89 5.02 -7.99
N ASP A 110 8.29 5.57 -6.85
CA ASP A 110 9.13 6.77 -6.77
C ASP A 110 10.48 6.53 -7.47
N THR A 111 11.10 5.36 -7.27
CA THR A 111 12.35 4.98 -7.94
C THR A 111 12.18 4.87 -9.46
N LEU A 112 11.10 4.22 -9.92
CA LEU A 112 10.81 4.10 -11.36
C LEU A 112 10.56 5.46 -12.01
N LEU A 113 9.82 6.35 -11.34
CA LEU A 113 9.57 7.71 -11.81
C LEU A 113 10.88 8.50 -11.92
N GLN A 114 11.73 8.44 -10.89
CA GLN A 114 13.03 9.12 -10.89
C GLN A 114 13.94 8.65 -12.02
N GLN A 115 13.92 7.36 -12.35
CA GLN A 115 14.74 6.78 -13.41
C GLN A 115 14.19 7.01 -14.82
N SER A 116 12.89 7.32 -14.96
CA SER A 116 12.22 7.39 -16.26
C SER A 116 11.98 8.81 -16.75
N ILE A 117 12.15 9.82 -15.90
CA ILE A 117 11.79 11.21 -16.20
C ILE A 117 13.06 12.05 -16.28
N GLU A 118 13.19 12.83 -17.35
CA GLU A 118 14.24 13.82 -17.54
C GLU A 118 14.16 14.90 -16.44
N ASP A 119 15.31 15.43 -16.04
CA ASP A 119 15.43 16.36 -14.92
C ASP A 119 14.54 17.60 -15.07
N ASP A 120 14.40 18.13 -16.29
CA ASP A 120 13.60 19.34 -16.58
C ASP A 120 12.09 19.15 -16.32
N TYR A 121 11.58 17.92 -16.39
CA TYR A 121 10.16 17.61 -16.20
C TYR A 121 9.85 16.97 -14.84
N ARG A 122 10.88 16.57 -14.10
CA ARG A 122 10.75 15.79 -12.86
C ARG A 122 9.85 16.49 -11.84
N GLY A 123 10.04 17.77 -11.60
CA GLY A 123 9.24 18.53 -10.63
C GLY A 123 7.74 18.54 -10.97
N ARG A 124 7.39 18.74 -12.25
CA ARG A 124 5.99 18.78 -12.70
C ARG A 124 5.31 17.41 -12.58
N VAL A 125 6.01 16.35 -12.97
CA VAL A 125 5.47 14.98 -12.90
C VAL A 125 5.28 14.55 -11.44
N PHE A 126 6.24 14.84 -10.55
CA PHE A 126 6.10 14.53 -9.13
C PHE A 126 4.97 15.32 -8.48
N SER A 127 4.79 16.59 -8.79
CA SER A 127 3.68 17.40 -8.27
C SER A 127 2.32 16.82 -8.70
N PHE A 128 2.17 16.43 -9.97
CA PHE A 128 0.95 15.79 -10.46
C PHE A 128 0.72 14.42 -9.82
N TYR A 129 1.76 13.62 -9.69
CA TYR A 129 1.73 12.33 -9.04
C TYR A 129 1.30 12.42 -7.58
N ASP A 130 1.89 13.33 -6.81
CA ASP A 130 1.55 13.53 -5.40
C ASP A 130 0.12 14.06 -5.23
N THR A 131 -0.33 14.94 -6.13
CA THR A 131 -1.71 15.40 -6.15
C THR A 131 -2.68 14.25 -6.39
N LEU A 132 -2.45 13.44 -7.42
CA LEU A 132 -3.28 12.27 -7.73
C LEU A 132 -3.28 11.26 -6.58
N PHE A 133 -2.12 11.03 -5.97
CA PHE A 133 -1.92 10.14 -4.84
C PHE A 133 -2.77 10.55 -3.62
N ASN A 134 -2.78 11.84 -3.29
CA ASN A 134 -3.54 12.37 -2.17
C ASN A 134 -5.03 12.49 -2.47
N VAL A 135 -5.40 12.98 -3.66
CA VAL A 135 -6.80 13.08 -4.09
C VAL A 135 -7.48 11.71 -4.07
N THR A 136 -6.81 10.67 -4.57
CA THR A 136 -7.35 9.30 -4.56
C THR A 136 -7.59 8.80 -3.13
N PHE A 137 -6.66 9.06 -2.21
CA PHE A 137 -6.82 8.68 -0.80
C PHE A 137 -7.99 9.41 -0.13
N VAL A 138 -8.05 10.73 -0.28
CA VAL A 138 -9.12 11.56 0.31
C VAL A 138 -10.48 11.19 -0.27
N SER A 139 -10.57 11.01 -1.59
CA SER A 139 -11.82 10.60 -2.24
C SER A 139 -12.31 9.25 -1.74
N ALA A 140 -11.39 8.28 -1.56
CA ALA A 140 -11.71 6.99 -0.98
C ALA A 140 -12.20 7.12 0.47
N ALA A 141 -11.53 7.95 1.29
CA ALA A 141 -11.90 8.17 2.68
C ALA A 141 -13.30 8.82 2.78
N VAL A 142 -13.60 9.82 1.96
CA VAL A 142 -14.93 10.48 1.92
C VAL A 142 -15.99 9.49 1.47
N ALA A 143 -15.78 8.76 0.37
CA ALA A 143 -16.74 7.77 -0.11
C ALA A 143 -17.02 6.70 0.96
N THR A 144 -15.99 6.24 1.64
CA THR A 144 -16.09 5.21 2.69
C THR A 144 -16.88 5.72 3.90
N SER A 145 -16.66 6.96 4.32
CA SER A 145 -17.38 7.54 5.46
C SER A 145 -18.89 7.70 5.22
N VAL A 146 -19.32 7.73 3.95
CA VAL A 146 -20.75 7.81 3.58
C VAL A 146 -21.36 6.43 3.37
N LEU A 147 -20.56 5.46 2.87
CA LEU A 147 -21.06 4.14 2.45
C LEU A 147 -20.99 3.09 3.54
N LEU A 148 -20.09 3.22 4.52
CA LEU A 148 -19.96 2.25 5.58
C LEU A 148 -20.92 2.51 6.75
N PRO A 149 -21.31 1.42 7.47
CA PRO A 149 -21.98 1.58 8.74
C PRO A 149 -21.13 2.35 9.76
N ASP A 150 -21.78 3.06 10.69
CA ASP A 150 -21.10 3.84 11.74
C ASP A 150 -20.14 2.99 12.60
N THR A 151 -20.37 1.69 12.69
CA THR A 151 -19.50 0.75 13.40
C THR A 151 -18.21 0.43 12.65
N GLY A 152 -18.16 0.66 11.33
CA GLY A 152 -17.07 0.21 10.46
C GLY A 152 -17.07 -1.31 10.19
N TYR A 153 -18.02 -2.07 10.76
CA TYR A 153 -18.13 -3.51 10.56
C TYR A 153 -18.77 -3.82 9.22
N SER A 154 -17.99 -4.21 8.24
CA SER A 154 -18.48 -4.58 6.90
C SER A 154 -17.60 -5.67 6.27
N PRO A 155 -17.94 -6.95 6.48
CA PRO A 155 -17.20 -8.06 5.85
C PRO A 155 -17.14 -7.95 4.33
N VAL A 156 -18.22 -7.44 3.71
CA VAL A 156 -18.28 -7.23 2.26
C VAL A 156 -17.19 -6.26 1.81
N SER A 157 -16.97 -5.17 2.53
CA SER A 157 -15.94 -4.18 2.19
C SER A 157 -14.55 -4.79 2.24
N ILE A 158 -14.25 -5.62 3.24
CA ILE A 158 -12.96 -6.32 3.37
C ILE A 158 -12.74 -7.30 2.21
N VAL A 159 -13.76 -8.08 1.86
CA VAL A 159 -13.69 -9.01 0.73
C VAL A 159 -13.49 -8.25 -0.59
N VAL A 160 -14.24 -7.16 -0.80
CA VAL A 160 -14.09 -6.30 -1.99
C VAL A 160 -12.68 -5.73 -2.08
N LEU A 161 -12.13 -5.22 -0.98
CA LEU A 161 -10.75 -4.71 -0.94
C LEU A 161 -9.73 -5.80 -1.29
N GLY A 162 -9.86 -6.97 -0.67
CA GLY A 162 -8.99 -8.10 -0.97
C GLY A 162 -9.04 -8.51 -2.45
N VAL A 163 -10.24 -8.59 -3.03
CA VAL A 163 -10.42 -8.89 -4.46
C VAL A 163 -9.82 -7.79 -5.35
N VAL A 164 -10.04 -6.51 -5.03
CA VAL A 164 -9.48 -5.40 -5.79
C VAL A 164 -7.94 -5.44 -5.74
N TYR A 165 -7.34 -5.71 -4.58
CA TYR A 165 -5.89 -5.90 -4.46
C TYR A 165 -5.39 -7.09 -5.28
N ALA A 166 -6.09 -8.23 -5.27
CA ALA A 166 -5.73 -9.40 -6.08
C ALA A 166 -5.76 -9.08 -7.58
N LEU A 167 -6.85 -8.46 -8.04
CA LEU A 167 -7.00 -8.08 -9.45
C LEU A 167 -5.95 -7.05 -9.88
N ALA A 168 -5.66 -6.06 -9.03
CA ALA A 168 -4.61 -5.08 -9.28
C ALA A 168 -3.22 -5.72 -9.38
N GLY A 169 -2.90 -6.65 -8.47
CA GLY A 169 -1.64 -7.39 -8.46
C GLY A 169 -1.47 -8.25 -9.71
N VAL A 170 -2.48 -9.07 -10.03
CA VAL A 170 -2.48 -9.94 -11.22
C VAL A 170 -2.43 -9.11 -12.51
N GLY A 171 -3.27 -8.06 -12.60
CA GLY A 171 -3.29 -7.17 -13.77
C GLY A 171 -1.94 -6.49 -13.99
N TYR A 172 -1.35 -5.99 -12.91
CA TYR A 172 -0.02 -5.37 -12.97
C TYR A 172 1.06 -6.36 -13.43
N LEU A 173 1.11 -7.55 -12.85
CA LEU A 173 2.10 -8.57 -13.23
C LEU A 173 1.93 -9.03 -14.70
N ARG A 174 0.69 -9.12 -15.20
CA ARG A 174 0.43 -9.47 -16.62
C ARG A 174 0.89 -8.39 -17.58
N VAL A 175 0.62 -7.12 -17.27
CA VAL A 175 1.07 -5.99 -18.11
C VAL A 175 2.59 -5.88 -18.06
N ALA A 176 3.15 -5.95 -16.88
CA ALA A 176 4.58 -5.86 -16.65
C ALA A 176 5.38 -6.99 -17.32
N GLY A 177 4.81 -8.21 -17.37
CA GLY A 177 5.43 -9.34 -18.07
C GLY A 177 5.43 -9.22 -19.59
N ARG A 178 4.63 -8.30 -20.16
CA ARG A 178 4.58 -8.03 -21.62
C ARG A 178 5.55 -6.95 -22.07
N LEU A 179 6.10 -6.16 -21.14
CA LEU A 179 7.06 -5.12 -21.50
C LEU A 179 8.41 -5.78 -21.84
N PRO A 180 9.03 -5.44 -22.97
CA PRO A 180 10.35 -5.94 -23.31
C PRO A 180 11.32 -5.51 -22.18
N ARG A 181 12.18 -6.44 -21.75
CA ARG A 181 13.29 -6.10 -20.85
C ARG A 181 14.14 -5.06 -21.58
N ARG A 182 14.17 -3.83 -21.09
CA ARG A 182 15.23 -2.91 -21.50
C ARG A 182 16.54 -3.55 -21.04
N GLU A 183 17.29 -4.12 -21.95
CA GLU A 183 18.70 -4.39 -21.74
C GLU A 183 19.34 -3.05 -21.37
N VAL A 184 19.90 -2.98 -20.16
CA VAL A 184 20.78 -1.87 -19.80
C VAL A 184 21.90 -1.92 -20.81
N ALA A 185 21.95 -0.95 -21.71
CA ALA A 185 23.06 -0.84 -22.65
C ALA A 185 24.37 -0.86 -21.83
N PRO A 186 25.36 -1.68 -22.22
CA PRO A 186 26.64 -1.69 -21.52
C PRO A 186 27.20 -0.26 -21.56
N GLU A 187 27.65 0.21 -20.41
CA GLU A 187 28.36 1.50 -20.31
C GLU A 187 29.41 1.57 -21.41
N PRO A 188 29.50 2.69 -22.15
CA PRO A 188 30.56 2.86 -23.12
C PRO A 188 31.89 2.75 -22.36
N THR A 189 32.68 1.73 -22.69
CA THR A 189 34.03 1.58 -22.18
C THR A 189 34.82 2.82 -22.55
N VAL A 190 35.06 3.69 -21.57
CA VAL A 190 35.97 4.84 -21.75
C VAL A 190 37.34 4.24 -21.99
N SER A 191 37.80 4.33 -23.25
CA SER A 191 39.15 3.98 -23.61
C SER A 191 40.11 4.93 -22.94
N PRO A 192 41.07 4.45 -22.12
CA PRO A 192 42.08 5.33 -21.56
C PRO A 192 42.97 5.88 -22.72
N VAL A 193 43.04 7.22 -22.81
CA VAL A 193 43.98 7.96 -23.65
C VAL A 193 45.32 8.05 -22.92
#